data_4830adc344505ef399ac3071ff9920be
#
_entry.id   4830adc344505ef399ac3071ff9920be
#
_cell.length_a   1.000
_cell.length_b   1.000
_cell.length_c   1.000
_cell.angle_alpha   90.00
_cell.angle_beta   90.00
_cell.angle_gamma   90.00
#
_symmetry.space_group_name_H-M   'P 1'
#
loop_
_entity.id
_entity.type
_entity.pdbx_description
1 polymer ?
#
loop_
_entity_poly.entity_id
_entity_poly.type
_entity_poly.pdbx_seq_one_letter_code
_entity_poly.pdbx_strand_id
1 'polypeptide(L)'
;MKKTDVAAMIDHTLLKPESTPDDFASLVEEAKRLGVLAVCVSPSALPLKDTGDLVIATVCGFPSGAVAPQIKAAEAALAVEQGAQEVDMVINIGAAKAGLWDDVEADIRGVVEAVADAAKKAGHDALVKVIIESAALEDDEIVAACEASVRAGAHFVKTSTGFHPAGGASAHAVAIMRKTVGDALGVKASGGIRSAEAAREMIEAGASRLGLSGSAAVLEGFED
;
A
#
# COMPACT_ATOMS: atom_id res chain seq x y z
N MET A 1 22.14 7.17 1.70
CA MET A 1 20.84 7.46 2.35
C MET A 1 20.95 6.98 3.79
N LYS A 2 20.58 7.81 4.73
CA LYS A 2 20.65 7.47 6.15
C LYS A 2 19.52 6.50 6.53
N LYS A 3 19.76 5.73 7.59
CA LYS A 3 18.78 4.79 8.15
C LYS A 3 17.45 5.48 8.52
N THR A 4 17.53 6.68 9.10
CA THR A 4 16.35 7.50 9.44
C THR A 4 15.55 7.94 8.22
N ASP A 5 16.21 8.24 7.09
CA ASP A 5 15.52 8.63 5.86
C ASP A 5 14.74 7.45 5.28
N VAL A 6 15.32 6.25 5.35
CA VAL A 6 14.66 5.02 4.89
C VAL A 6 13.54 4.62 5.84
N ALA A 7 13.73 4.71 7.15
CA ALA A 7 12.67 4.43 8.13
C ALA A 7 11.43 5.28 7.90
N ALA A 8 11.61 6.58 7.56
CA ALA A 8 10.53 7.49 7.22
C ALA A 8 9.78 7.15 5.91
N MET A 9 10.24 6.14 5.17
CA MET A 9 9.58 5.62 3.95
C MET A 9 8.90 4.26 4.18
N ILE A 10 8.94 3.69 5.38
CA ILE A 10 8.49 2.32 5.63
C ILE A 10 7.08 2.29 6.23
N ASP A 11 6.22 1.46 5.61
CA ASP A 11 5.02 0.91 6.21
C ASP A 11 5.37 -0.48 6.75
N HIS A 12 5.55 -0.60 8.08
CA HIS A 12 5.83 -1.87 8.75
C HIS A 12 4.57 -2.72 8.77
N THR A 13 4.62 -3.89 8.12
CA THR A 13 3.42 -4.58 7.62
C THR A 13 3.22 -5.95 8.26
N LEU A 14 2.00 -6.21 8.74
CA LEU A 14 1.55 -7.52 9.20
C LEU A 14 0.13 -7.80 8.68
N LEU A 15 0.03 -8.68 7.67
CA LEU A 15 -1.23 -9.01 6.97
C LEU A 15 -1.50 -10.53 6.95
N LYS A 16 -0.78 -11.31 7.73
CA LYS A 16 -1.00 -12.75 7.83
C LYS A 16 -2.37 -13.04 8.44
N PRO A 17 -3.18 -13.93 7.85
CA PRO A 17 -4.54 -14.19 8.31
C PRO A 17 -4.62 -14.80 9.72
N GLU A 18 -3.56 -15.47 10.16
CA GLU A 18 -3.44 -16.07 11.49
C GLU A 18 -2.97 -15.11 12.59
N SER A 19 -2.70 -13.83 12.26
CA SER A 19 -2.18 -12.86 13.24
C SER A 19 -3.18 -12.56 14.34
N THR A 20 -2.67 -12.57 15.56
CA THR A 20 -3.43 -12.36 16.80
C THR A 20 -3.36 -10.90 17.26
N PRO A 21 -4.21 -10.45 18.20
CA PRO A 21 -4.09 -9.12 18.81
C PRO A 21 -2.70 -8.84 19.42
N ASP A 22 -2.04 -9.84 20.00
CA ASP A 22 -0.70 -9.70 20.59
C ASP A 22 0.37 -9.48 19.48
N ASP A 23 0.18 -10.09 18.31
CA ASP A 23 1.08 -9.86 17.17
C ASP A 23 0.97 -8.41 16.67
N PHE A 24 -0.24 -7.84 16.62
CA PHE A 24 -0.43 -6.45 16.24
C PHE A 24 0.12 -5.48 17.29
N ALA A 25 -0.02 -5.76 18.58
CA ALA A 25 0.60 -4.98 19.64
C ALA A 25 2.13 -5.00 19.50
N SER A 26 2.73 -6.17 19.26
CA SER A 26 4.16 -6.33 19.04
C SER A 26 4.64 -5.57 17.80
N LEU A 27 3.87 -5.57 16.71
CA LEU A 27 4.15 -4.80 15.49
C LEU A 27 4.24 -3.30 15.79
N VAL A 28 3.28 -2.75 16.55
CA VAL A 28 3.25 -1.33 16.93
C VAL A 28 4.49 -0.97 17.76
N GLU A 29 4.85 -1.77 18.75
CA GLU A 29 6.04 -1.52 19.57
C GLU A 29 7.34 -1.62 18.76
N GLU A 30 7.44 -2.58 17.83
CA GLU A 30 8.60 -2.66 16.93
C GLU A 30 8.66 -1.45 15.99
N ALA A 31 7.54 -1.02 15.41
CA ALA A 31 7.46 0.14 14.54
C ALA A 31 7.96 1.43 15.24
N LYS A 32 7.53 1.67 16.48
CA LYS A 32 8.01 2.79 17.30
C LYS A 32 9.51 2.72 17.54
N ARG A 33 10.03 1.55 17.93
CA ARG A 33 11.45 1.33 18.19
C ARG A 33 12.31 1.57 16.94
N LEU A 34 11.82 1.19 15.77
CA LEU A 34 12.50 1.38 14.49
C LEU A 34 12.36 2.81 13.94
N GLY A 35 11.44 3.61 14.45
CA GLY A 35 11.16 4.96 13.95
C GLY A 35 10.59 4.96 12.53
N VAL A 36 9.84 3.93 12.15
CA VAL A 36 9.20 3.87 10.83
C VAL A 36 8.00 4.80 10.72
N LEU A 37 7.59 5.13 9.51
CA LEU A 37 6.49 6.06 9.25
C LEU A 37 5.13 5.48 9.67
N ALA A 38 4.85 4.25 9.30
CA ALA A 38 3.52 3.67 9.42
C ALA A 38 3.55 2.20 9.82
N VAL A 39 2.44 1.74 10.39
CA VAL A 39 2.09 0.32 10.45
C VAL A 39 1.00 0.02 9.43
N CYS A 40 1.05 -1.17 8.80
CA CYS A 40 0.02 -1.62 7.87
C CYS A 40 -0.53 -2.97 8.33
N VAL A 41 -1.83 -3.01 8.65
CA VAL A 41 -2.50 -4.15 9.25
C VAL A 41 -3.78 -4.54 8.48
N SER A 42 -4.29 -5.74 8.74
CA SER A 42 -5.60 -6.15 8.23
C SER A 42 -6.72 -5.28 8.83
N PRO A 43 -7.79 -4.95 8.08
CA PRO A 43 -8.87 -4.08 8.57
C PRO A 43 -9.55 -4.61 9.83
N SER A 44 -9.59 -5.93 10.02
CA SER A 44 -10.14 -6.57 11.25
C SER A 44 -9.33 -6.30 12.52
N ALA A 45 -8.09 -5.76 12.40
CA ALA A 45 -7.26 -5.36 13.55
C ALA A 45 -7.59 -3.95 14.07
N LEU A 46 -8.37 -3.19 13.32
CA LEU A 46 -8.73 -1.81 13.68
C LEU A 46 -9.88 -1.78 14.73
N PRO A 47 -9.89 -0.77 15.61
CA PRO A 47 -8.88 0.26 15.80
C PRO A 47 -7.63 -0.25 16.56
N LEU A 48 -6.45 0.17 16.13
CA LEU A 48 -5.21 -0.10 16.87
C LEU A 48 -5.11 0.78 18.11
N LYS A 49 -4.35 0.31 19.12
CA LYS A 49 -4.09 1.02 20.36
C LYS A 49 -2.62 1.40 20.48
N ASP A 50 -2.35 2.42 21.28
CA ASP A 50 -1.00 2.84 21.69
C ASP A 50 -0.05 3.13 20.51
N THR A 51 -0.59 3.58 19.38
CA THR A 51 0.17 3.81 18.14
C THR A 51 1.10 5.04 18.19
N GLY A 52 0.88 5.96 19.13
CA GLY A 52 1.65 7.21 19.18
C GLY A 52 1.48 8.02 17.89
N ASP A 53 2.62 8.44 17.30
CA ASP A 53 2.65 9.23 16.05
C ASP A 53 2.70 8.38 14.78
N LEU A 54 2.60 7.06 14.88
CA LEU A 54 2.59 6.17 13.71
C LEU A 54 1.36 6.41 12.84
N VAL A 55 1.56 6.53 11.55
CA VAL A 55 0.47 6.51 10.57
C VAL A 55 -0.14 5.10 10.53
N ILE A 56 -1.46 5.02 10.59
CA ILE A 56 -2.20 3.75 10.53
C ILE A 56 -2.63 3.50 9.09
N ALA A 57 -2.01 2.52 8.45
CA ALA A 57 -2.39 2.02 7.14
C ALA A 57 -3.13 0.69 7.26
N THR A 58 -4.05 0.44 6.34
CA THR A 58 -4.74 -0.83 6.20
C THR A 58 -4.94 -1.18 4.73
N VAL A 59 -5.65 -2.27 4.46
CA VAL A 59 -5.94 -2.76 3.11
C VAL A 59 -7.44 -2.86 2.87
N CYS A 60 -7.90 -2.86 1.61
CA CYS A 60 -9.27 -3.21 1.25
C CYS A 60 -9.34 -3.99 -0.06
N GLY A 61 -10.36 -4.87 -0.18
CA GLY A 61 -10.46 -5.82 -1.28
C GLY A 61 -9.30 -6.83 -1.32
N PHE A 62 -8.64 -7.03 -0.21
CA PHE A 62 -7.35 -7.72 -0.12
C PHE A 62 -7.50 -9.22 0.17
N PRO A 63 -6.65 -10.13 -0.42
CA PRO A 63 -5.58 -9.78 -1.37
C PRO A 63 -5.98 -9.87 -2.84
N SER A 64 -7.17 -10.36 -3.18
CA SER A 64 -7.52 -10.75 -4.55
C SER A 64 -8.02 -9.62 -5.46
N GLY A 65 -8.50 -8.52 -4.88
CA GLY A 65 -9.19 -7.46 -5.61
C GLY A 65 -10.57 -7.85 -6.19
N ALA A 66 -10.93 -9.13 -6.13
CA ALA A 66 -12.16 -9.69 -6.72
C ALA A 66 -13.38 -9.54 -5.77
N VAL A 67 -13.55 -8.36 -5.24
CA VAL A 67 -14.66 -7.96 -4.36
C VAL A 67 -15.55 -6.99 -5.11
N ALA A 68 -16.86 -7.05 -4.89
CA ALA A 68 -17.79 -6.09 -5.50
C ALA A 68 -17.38 -4.64 -5.11
N PRO A 69 -17.35 -3.68 -6.07
CA PRO A 69 -16.84 -2.33 -5.83
C PRO A 69 -17.49 -1.63 -4.64
N GLN A 70 -18.80 -1.79 -4.44
CA GLN A 70 -19.53 -1.19 -3.32
C GLN A 70 -19.07 -1.73 -1.95
N ILE A 71 -18.70 -3.00 -1.89
CA ILE A 71 -18.20 -3.64 -0.65
C ILE A 71 -16.78 -3.18 -0.38
N LYS A 72 -15.94 -3.07 -1.42
CA LYS A 72 -14.57 -2.54 -1.30
C LYS A 72 -14.58 -1.09 -0.78
N ALA A 73 -15.43 -0.24 -1.33
CA ALA A 73 -15.62 1.14 -0.88
C ALA A 73 -16.13 1.22 0.57
N ALA A 74 -17.08 0.35 0.94
CA ALA A 74 -17.61 0.29 2.31
C ALA A 74 -16.56 -0.20 3.32
N GLU A 75 -15.73 -1.19 2.96
CA GLU A 75 -14.62 -1.66 3.78
C GLU A 75 -13.60 -0.54 4.03
N ALA A 76 -13.23 0.20 2.98
CA ALA A 76 -12.32 1.34 3.08
C ALA A 76 -12.88 2.46 3.97
N ALA A 77 -14.15 2.82 3.81
CA ALA A 77 -14.80 3.84 4.63
C ALA A 77 -14.84 3.45 6.11
N LEU A 78 -15.23 2.20 6.41
CA LEU A 78 -15.25 1.69 7.78
C LEU A 78 -13.84 1.72 8.41
N ALA A 79 -12.82 1.34 7.66
CA ALA A 79 -11.46 1.37 8.15
C ALA A 79 -11.00 2.80 8.53
N VAL A 80 -11.36 3.80 7.73
CA VAL A 80 -11.10 5.21 8.04
C VAL A 80 -11.87 5.67 9.29
N GLU A 81 -13.14 5.31 9.42
CA GLU A 81 -13.93 5.58 10.62
C GLU A 81 -13.34 4.94 11.89
N GLN A 82 -12.58 3.84 11.72
CA GLN A 82 -11.85 3.16 12.79
C GLN A 82 -10.41 3.66 12.98
N GLY A 83 -10.03 4.78 12.34
CA GLY A 83 -8.78 5.48 12.55
C GLY A 83 -7.67 5.19 11.52
N ALA A 84 -7.95 4.48 10.44
CA ALA A 84 -6.98 4.35 9.36
C ALA A 84 -6.80 5.69 8.63
N GLN A 85 -5.55 6.09 8.40
CA GLN A 85 -5.16 7.30 7.67
C GLN A 85 -4.70 6.97 6.24
N GLU A 86 -4.42 5.70 5.96
CA GLU A 86 -4.02 5.23 4.64
C GLU A 86 -4.73 3.89 4.33
N VAL A 87 -5.29 3.77 3.13
CA VAL A 87 -5.96 2.56 2.67
C VAL A 87 -5.33 2.07 1.38
N ASP A 88 -4.75 0.87 1.41
CA ASP A 88 -4.14 0.21 0.25
C ASP A 88 -5.19 -0.71 -0.40
N MET A 89 -5.87 -0.26 -1.44
CA MET A 89 -6.88 -1.05 -2.17
C MET A 89 -6.26 -1.92 -3.24
N VAL A 90 -6.81 -3.12 -3.47
CA VAL A 90 -6.41 -3.98 -4.60
C VAL A 90 -7.37 -3.76 -5.75
N ILE A 91 -6.84 -3.52 -6.98
CA ILE A 91 -7.66 -3.46 -8.19
C ILE A 91 -8.31 -4.82 -8.48
N ASN A 92 -9.38 -4.83 -9.29
CA ASN A 92 -9.86 -6.08 -9.87
C ASN A 92 -8.88 -6.53 -10.97
N ILE A 93 -7.97 -7.46 -10.62
CA ILE A 93 -6.92 -7.94 -11.52
C ILE A 93 -7.53 -8.61 -12.76
N GLY A 94 -8.64 -9.33 -12.60
CA GLY A 94 -9.35 -9.95 -13.73
C GLY A 94 -9.92 -8.93 -14.73
N ALA A 95 -10.45 -7.82 -14.25
CA ALA A 95 -10.91 -6.72 -15.09
C ALA A 95 -9.72 -6.06 -15.81
N ALA A 96 -8.60 -5.84 -15.13
CA ALA A 96 -7.36 -5.32 -15.74
C ALA A 96 -6.85 -6.24 -16.86
N LYS A 97 -6.76 -7.56 -16.62
CA LYS A 97 -6.37 -8.56 -17.63
C LYS A 97 -7.35 -8.65 -18.81
N ALA A 98 -8.61 -8.28 -18.62
CA ALA A 98 -9.60 -8.21 -19.67
C ALA A 98 -9.61 -6.86 -20.43
N GLY A 99 -8.73 -5.90 -20.03
CA GLY A 99 -8.69 -4.56 -20.63
C GLY A 99 -9.88 -3.67 -20.26
N LEU A 100 -10.64 -4.00 -19.22
CA LEU A 100 -11.81 -3.25 -18.76
C LEU A 100 -11.40 -2.05 -17.89
N TRP A 101 -10.62 -1.15 -18.46
CA TRP A 101 -9.97 -0.06 -17.73
C TRP A 101 -10.94 0.97 -17.15
N ASP A 102 -12.08 1.19 -17.80
CA ASP A 102 -13.14 2.06 -17.28
C ASP A 102 -13.75 1.48 -15.98
N ASP A 103 -13.92 0.15 -15.91
CA ASP A 103 -14.38 -0.53 -14.69
C ASP A 103 -13.33 -0.47 -13.57
N VAL A 104 -12.05 -0.65 -13.91
CA VAL A 104 -10.94 -0.51 -12.96
C VAL A 104 -10.87 0.91 -12.40
N GLU A 105 -10.97 1.93 -13.25
CA GLU A 105 -11.00 3.33 -12.84
C GLU A 105 -12.18 3.63 -11.93
N ALA A 106 -13.39 3.16 -12.30
CA ALA A 106 -14.59 3.37 -11.51
C ALA A 106 -14.51 2.72 -10.12
N ASP A 107 -13.94 1.51 -10.02
CA ASP A 107 -13.68 0.82 -8.75
C ASP A 107 -12.72 1.63 -7.85
N ILE A 108 -11.60 2.11 -8.42
CA ILE A 108 -10.64 2.96 -7.69
C ILE A 108 -11.31 4.26 -7.24
N ARG A 109 -12.02 4.95 -8.10
CA ARG A 109 -12.74 6.20 -7.82
C ARG A 109 -13.73 6.03 -6.68
N GLY A 110 -14.51 4.94 -6.69
CA GLY A 110 -15.47 4.64 -5.63
C GLY A 110 -14.81 4.50 -4.26
N VAL A 111 -13.63 3.90 -4.19
CA VAL A 111 -12.85 3.81 -2.94
C VAL A 111 -12.29 5.18 -2.55
N VAL A 112 -11.74 5.95 -3.48
CA VAL A 112 -11.20 7.30 -3.22
C VAL A 112 -12.28 8.22 -2.64
N GLU A 113 -13.46 8.24 -3.24
CA GLU A 113 -14.60 9.05 -2.78
C GLU A 113 -15.09 8.61 -1.40
N ALA A 114 -15.20 7.29 -1.17
CA ALA A 114 -15.64 6.74 0.11
C ALA A 114 -14.66 7.06 1.25
N VAL A 115 -13.35 6.98 0.98
CA VAL A 115 -12.28 7.34 1.94
C VAL A 115 -12.33 8.83 2.23
N ALA A 116 -12.47 9.70 1.22
CA ALA A 116 -12.54 11.15 1.42
C ALA A 116 -13.76 11.57 2.26
N ASP A 117 -14.92 10.97 2.00
CA ASP A 117 -16.14 11.23 2.76
C ASP A 117 -16.03 10.74 4.23
N ALA A 118 -15.44 9.55 4.44
CA ALA A 118 -15.21 9.01 5.78
C ALA A 118 -14.22 9.85 6.56
N ALA A 119 -13.10 10.26 5.96
CA ALA A 119 -12.07 11.12 6.53
C ALA A 119 -12.67 12.47 7.00
N LYS A 120 -13.48 13.10 6.15
CA LYS A 120 -14.19 14.34 6.51
C LYS A 120 -15.11 14.16 7.72
N LYS A 121 -15.82 13.04 7.82
CA LYS A 121 -16.69 12.73 8.97
C LYS A 121 -15.90 12.43 10.24
N ALA A 122 -14.77 11.72 10.09
CA ALA A 122 -13.89 11.36 11.19
C ALA A 122 -13.02 12.53 11.67
N GLY A 123 -12.88 13.60 10.88
CA GLY A 123 -12.14 14.82 11.25
C GLY A 123 -10.61 14.66 11.12
N HIS A 124 -10.13 13.77 10.28
CA HIS A 124 -8.71 13.60 9.96
C HIS A 124 -8.53 13.35 8.45
N ASP A 125 -7.31 13.54 7.95
CA ASP A 125 -6.98 13.24 6.56
C ASP A 125 -6.81 11.72 6.36
N ALA A 126 -7.17 11.24 5.16
CA ALA A 126 -6.87 9.88 4.74
C ALA A 126 -6.54 9.83 3.25
N LEU A 127 -5.70 8.86 2.85
CA LEU A 127 -5.29 8.69 1.48
C LEU A 127 -5.46 7.25 0.99
N VAL A 128 -5.52 7.09 -0.34
CA VAL A 128 -5.66 5.79 -1.01
C VAL A 128 -4.40 5.45 -1.79
N LYS A 129 -3.89 4.22 -1.62
CA LYS A 129 -2.84 3.63 -2.44
C LYS A 129 -3.43 2.47 -3.24
N VAL A 130 -3.17 2.43 -4.53
CA VAL A 130 -3.74 1.45 -5.46
C VAL A 130 -2.75 0.34 -5.71
N ILE A 131 -3.02 -0.86 -5.19
CA ILE A 131 -2.24 -2.07 -5.47
C ILE A 131 -2.64 -2.58 -6.85
N ILE A 132 -1.74 -2.45 -7.82
CA ILE A 132 -1.98 -2.89 -9.19
C ILE A 132 -1.62 -4.35 -9.42
N GLU A 133 -0.92 -5.00 -8.48
CA GLU A 133 -0.37 -6.36 -8.57
C GLU A 133 0.53 -6.55 -9.80
N SER A 134 1.53 -5.70 -9.89
CA SER A 134 2.39 -5.53 -11.09
C SER A 134 3.01 -6.82 -11.63
N ALA A 135 3.29 -7.81 -10.75
CA ALA A 135 3.85 -9.09 -11.19
C ALA A 135 2.86 -9.98 -11.98
N ALA A 136 1.56 -9.64 -11.96
CA ALA A 136 0.51 -10.32 -12.71
C ALA A 136 0.17 -9.60 -14.03
N LEU A 137 0.78 -8.44 -14.29
CA LEU A 137 0.51 -7.55 -15.42
C LEU A 137 1.69 -7.48 -16.39
N GLU A 138 1.40 -7.25 -17.65
CA GLU A 138 2.39 -6.88 -18.67
C GLU A 138 2.70 -5.37 -18.57
N ASP A 139 3.78 -4.91 -19.20
CA ASP A 139 4.25 -3.52 -19.08
C ASP A 139 3.20 -2.48 -19.50
N ASP A 140 2.44 -2.74 -20.56
CA ASP A 140 1.35 -1.88 -21.04
C ASP A 140 0.14 -1.90 -20.09
N GLU A 141 -0.14 -3.03 -19.44
CA GLU A 141 -1.17 -3.14 -18.41
C GLU A 141 -0.77 -2.38 -17.14
N ILE A 142 0.53 -2.39 -16.74
CA ILE A 142 1.06 -1.58 -15.65
C ILE A 142 0.84 -0.09 -15.94
N VAL A 143 1.15 0.36 -17.16
CA VAL A 143 0.92 1.75 -17.59
C VAL A 143 -0.56 2.10 -17.48
N ALA A 144 -1.45 1.28 -18.05
CA ALA A 144 -2.89 1.54 -18.04
C ALA A 144 -3.48 1.57 -16.61
N ALA A 145 -3.03 0.68 -15.71
CA ALA A 145 -3.43 0.68 -14.31
C ALA A 145 -2.96 1.94 -13.56
N CYS A 146 -1.75 2.42 -13.85
CA CYS A 146 -1.23 3.68 -13.30
C CYS A 146 -2.03 4.88 -13.79
N GLU A 147 -2.33 4.95 -15.09
CA GLU A 147 -3.14 6.02 -15.68
C GLU A 147 -4.56 6.04 -15.11
N ALA A 148 -5.21 4.87 -14.96
CA ALA A 148 -6.53 4.74 -14.33
C ALA A 148 -6.47 5.26 -12.87
N SER A 149 -5.40 4.95 -12.13
CA SER A 149 -5.21 5.42 -10.76
C SER A 149 -5.07 6.94 -10.67
N VAL A 150 -4.35 7.56 -11.62
CA VAL A 150 -4.23 9.04 -11.72
C VAL A 150 -5.60 9.67 -12.00
N ARG A 151 -6.34 9.15 -13.01
CA ARG A 151 -7.66 9.69 -13.37
C ARG A 151 -8.71 9.51 -12.28
N ALA A 152 -8.57 8.43 -11.48
CA ALA A 152 -9.44 8.18 -10.33
C ALA A 152 -9.15 9.05 -9.11
N GLY A 153 -8.04 9.78 -9.10
CA GLY A 153 -7.66 10.66 -7.99
C GLY A 153 -7.01 9.95 -6.80
N ALA A 154 -6.36 8.80 -7.04
CA ALA A 154 -5.57 8.12 -6.02
C ALA A 154 -4.35 8.97 -5.60
N HIS A 155 -3.70 8.60 -4.49
CA HIS A 155 -2.51 9.29 -3.97
C HIS A 155 -1.22 8.52 -4.24
N PHE A 156 -1.30 7.20 -4.33
CA PHE A 156 -0.18 6.31 -4.64
C PHE A 156 -0.63 5.21 -5.59
N VAL A 157 0.32 4.69 -6.36
CA VAL A 157 0.28 3.35 -6.93
C VAL A 157 1.22 2.45 -6.14
N LYS A 158 0.82 1.20 -5.88
CA LYS A 158 1.57 0.20 -5.13
C LYS A 158 1.76 -1.05 -5.97
N THR A 159 2.96 -1.63 -5.93
CA THR A 159 3.29 -2.76 -6.79
C THR A 159 2.46 -4.00 -6.50
N SER A 160 2.38 -4.43 -5.22
CA SER A 160 1.99 -5.82 -4.94
C SER A 160 1.30 -5.98 -3.59
N THR A 161 0.47 -7.02 -3.49
CA THR A 161 -0.08 -7.51 -2.22
C THR A 161 0.96 -8.27 -1.39
N GLY A 162 1.90 -8.97 -2.07
CA GLY A 162 2.81 -9.93 -1.46
C GLY A 162 2.20 -11.33 -1.28
N PHE A 163 0.96 -11.55 -1.74
CA PHE A 163 0.23 -12.83 -1.65
C PHE A 163 -0.02 -13.50 -2.99
N HIS A 164 0.24 -12.80 -4.09
CA HIS A 164 0.03 -13.35 -5.43
C HIS A 164 1.19 -14.28 -5.83
N PRO A 165 0.91 -15.46 -6.43
CA PRO A 165 1.95 -16.42 -6.78
C PRO A 165 2.90 -15.94 -7.88
N ALA A 166 2.52 -14.94 -8.68
CA ALA A 166 3.38 -14.35 -9.73
C ALA A 166 4.59 -13.58 -9.16
N GLY A 167 4.56 -13.18 -7.88
CA GLY A 167 5.69 -12.49 -7.25
C GLY A 167 5.33 -11.20 -6.54
N GLY A 168 6.34 -10.35 -6.32
CA GLY A 168 6.24 -9.08 -5.62
C GLY A 168 6.82 -7.91 -6.44
N ALA A 169 7.40 -6.92 -5.74
CA ALA A 169 8.01 -5.75 -6.36
C ALA A 169 9.23 -6.12 -7.22
N SER A 170 9.39 -5.40 -8.32
CA SER A 170 10.61 -5.38 -9.12
C SER A 170 11.00 -3.95 -9.47
N ALA A 171 12.29 -3.68 -9.61
CA ALA A 171 12.79 -2.37 -10.04
C ALA A 171 12.24 -1.98 -11.43
N HIS A 172 12.08 -2.97 -12.33
CA HIS A 172 11.47 -2.76 -13.64
C HIS A 172 10.05 -2.21 -13.53
N ALA A 173 9.17 -2.87 -12.77
CA ALA A 173 7.80 -2.42 -12.56
C ALA A 173 7.75 -1.04 -11.89
N VAL A 174 8.57 -0.81 -10.83
CA VAL A 174 8.66 0.48 -10.13
C VAL A 174 9.07 1.60 -11.09
N ALA A 175 10.05 1.36 -11.98
CA ALA A 175 10.49 2.35 -12.96
C ALA A 175 9.39 2.70 -13.97
N ILE A 176 8.62 1.71 -14.46
CA ILE A 176 7.45 1.95 -15.33
C ILE A 176 6.40 2.78 -14.59
N MET A 177 6.04 2.37 -13.36
CA MET A 177 5.07 3.08 -12.53
C MET A 177 5.47 4.53 -12.31
N ARG A 178 6.73 4.77 -11.87
CA ARG A 178 7.25 6.14 -11.64
C ARG A 178 7.24 6.97 -12.91
N LYS A 179 7.69 6.38 -14.04
CA LYS A 179 7.66 7.08 -15.34
C LYS A 179 6.25 7.47 -15.75
N THR A 180 5.27 6.61 -15.48
CA THR A 180 3.87 6.83 -15.89
C THR A 180 3.19 7.88 -15.01
N VAL A 181 3.33 7.78 -13.67
CA VAL A 181 2.63 8.70 -12.78
C VAL A 181 3.37 10.02 -12.56
N GLY A 182 4.66 10.10 -12.90
CA GLY A 182 5.47 11.30 -12.67
C GLY A 182 5.39 11.77 -11.21
N ASP A 183 5.12 13.04 -11.00
CA ASP A 183 4.95 13.65 -9.68
C ASP A 183 3.47 13.67 -9.22
N ALA A 184 2.54 13.16 -10.04
CA ALA A 184 1.12 13.17 -9.70
C ALA A 184 0.79 12.21 -8.55
N LEU A 185 1.45 11.05 -8.48
CA LEU A 185 1.25 10.06 -7.42
C LEU A 185 2.59 9.62 -6.81
N GLY A 186 2.53 9.17 -5.53
CA GLY A 186 3.61 8.40 -4.94
C GLY A 186 3.69 6.98 -5.55
N VAL A 187 4.86 6.34 -5.44
CA VAL A 187 5.05 4.93 -5.80
C VAL A 187 5.47 4.15 -4.55
N LYS A 188 4.70 3.12 -4.18
CA LYS A 188 5.02 2.20 -3.09
C LYS A 188 5.46 0.86 -3.65
N ALA A 189 6.67 0.42 -3.27
CA ALA A 189 7.15 -0.92 -3.56
C ALA A 189 6.86 -1.85 -2.38
N SER A 190 6.31 -3.04 -2.63
CA SER A 190 6.01 -4.03 -1.60
C SER A 190 6.01 -5.46 -2.13
N GLY A 191 6.23 -6.42 -1.23
CA GLY A 191 6.32 -7.83 -1.60
C GLY A 191 7.73 -8.26 -2.02
N GLY A 192 8.34 -9.11 -1.21
CA GLY A 192 9.65 -9.71 -1.52
C GLY A 192 10.89 -8.86 -1.16
N ILE A 193 10.75 -7.66 -0.66
CA ILE A 193 11.87 -6.78 -0.28
C ILE A 193 12.37 -7.22 1.11
N ARG A 194 13.53 -7.88 1.19
CA ARG A 194 14.03 -8.52 2.40
C ARG A 194 15.45 -8.12 2.78
N SER A 195 16.10 -7.25 2.01
CA SER A 195 17.46 -6.76 2.28
C SER A 195 17.56 -5.27 1.99
N ALA A 196 18.61 -4.64 2.53
CA ALA A 196 18.91 -3.25 2.24
C ALA A 196 19.22 -3.00 0.76
N GLU A 197 19.88 -3.96 0.09
CA GLU A 197 20.17 -3.89 -1.35
C GLU A 197 18.87 -3.84 -2.15
N ALA A 198 17.93 -4.76 -1.87
CA ALA A 198 16.63 -4.76 -2.55
C ALA A 198 15.84 -3.47 -2.27
N ALA A 199 15.90 -2.93 -1.06
CA ALA A 199 15.25 -1.66 -0.74
C ALA A 199 15.88 -0.49 -1.51
N ARG A 200 17.23 -0.41 -1.61
CA ARG A 200 17.93 0.60 -2.42
C ARG A 200 17.53 0.52 -3.89
N GLU A 201 17.49 -0.67 -4.45
CA GLU A 201 17.09 -0.92 -5.83
C GLU A 201 15.68 -0.37 -6.11
N MET A 202 14.72 -0.59 -5.21
CA MET A 202 13.37 -0.03 -5.35
C MET A 202 13.35 1.49 -5.26
N ILE A 203 14.10 2.07 -4.32
CA ILE A 203 14.18 3.53 -4.16
C ILE A 203 14.84 4.18 -5.38
N GLU A 204 15.93 3.62 -5.89
CA GLU A 204 16.63 4.09 -7.09
C GLU A 204 15.75 3.99 -8.33
N ALA A 205 14.90 2.98 -8.41
CA ALA A 205 13.90 2.84 -9.47
C ALA A 205 12.74 3.84 -9.37
N GLY A 206 12.61 4.58 -8.26
CA GLY A 206 11.62 5.65 -8.09
C GLY A 206 10.55 5.40 -7.02
N ALA A 207 10.70 4.37 -6.17
CA ALA A 207 9.80 4.21 -5.03
C ALA A 207 10.02 5.31 -3.99
N SER A 208 8.93 5.90 -3.52
CA SER A 208 8.89 6.89 -2.43
C SER A 208 8.34 6.31 -1.12
N ARG A 209 7.89 5.05 -1.14
CA ARG A 209 7.37 4.31 0.02
C ARG A 209 7.73 2.83 -0.12
N LEU A 210 7.97 2.16 0.99
CA LEU A 210 8.28 0.73 1.07
C LEU A 210 7.31 0.01 2.00
N GLY A 211 6.72 -1.09 1.53
CA GLY A 211 5.92 -1.98 2.37
C GLY A 211 6.74 -3.21 2.77
N LEU A 212 7.09 -3.33 4.05
CA LEU A 212 8.03 -4.32 4.56
C LEU A 212 7.45 -5.09 5.75
N SER A 213 7.57 -6.42 5.75
CA SER A 213 7.31 -7.24 6.94
C SER A 213 8.56 -7.47 7.80
N GLY A 214 9.76 -7.27 7.23
CA GLY A 214 11.05 -7.44 7.91
C GLY A 214 11.84 -6.13 7.98
N SER A 215 11.21 -5.06 8.47
CA SER A 215 11.80 -3.71 8.45
C SER A 215 13.12 -3.63 9.22
N ALA A 216 13.26 -4.33 10.35
CA ALA A 216 14.49 -4.33 11.15
C ALA A 216 15.70 -4.81 10.33
N ALA A 217 15.58 -5.97 9.68
CA ALA A 217 16.66 -6.54 8.86
C ALA A 217 17.04 -5.65 7.66
N VAL A 218 16.05 -4.98 7.04
CA VAL A 218 16.31 -4.03 5.96
C VAL A 218 17.06 -2.80 6.48
N LEU A 219 16.63 -2.24 7.61
CA LEU A 219 17.25 -1.05 8.21
C LEU A 219 18.66 -1.28 8.77
N GLU A 220 19.02 -2.52 9.16
CA GLU A 220 20.39 -2.86 9.60
C GLU A 220 21.45 -2.63 8.52
N GLY A 221 21.09 -2.70 7.25
CA GLY A 221 22.02 -2.48 6.14
C GLY A 221 22.16 -1.00 5.72
N PHE A 222 21.57 -0.05 6.46
CA PHE A 222 21.74 1.40 6.26
C PHE A 222 22.53 2.03 7.39
N GLU A 223 23.35 3.04 7.08
CA GLU A 223 24.16 3.79 8.05
C GLU A 223 23.31 4.83 8.80
N ASP A 224 23.69 5.11 10.04
CA ASP A 224 23.05 6.13 10.89
C ASP A 224 23.33 7.57 10.44
#